data_2df4ac0d2c00195011bcd906f2db9ba6
#
_entry.id   2df4ac0d2c00195011bcd906f2db9ba6
#
_cell.length_a   1.000
_cell.length_b   1.000
_cell.length_c   1.000
_cell.angle_alpha   90.00
_cell.angle_beta   90.00
_cell.angle_gamma   90.00
#
_symmetry.space_group_name_H-M   'P 1'
#
loop_
_entity.id
_entity.type
_entity.pdbx_description
1 polymer ?
#
loop_
_entity_poly.entity_id
_entity_poly.type
_entity_poly.pdbx_seq_one_letter_code
_entity_poly.pdbx_strand_id
1 'polypeptide(L)'
;MHIYLSGDSLIARHEGYQKPILNHLLKEKDASIKITNTAVPGINSQQFLQQYNKLGPNQNFDYLVVLLGTNDLATHKQISLEQFKININEIITRLLKKYHSQQIILISPPPVDENKQQFRTNHLVLTYSKILEEECVAYNLKFLSLYQLLSNQEVPVTQLLQGTLDDGLHFGESAYTIFSDALYELFVDAKS
;
A
#
# COMPACT_ATOMS: atom_id res chain seq x y z
N MET A 1 -8.47 -9.96 -15.50
CA MET A 1 -7.67 -9.99 -14.28
C MET A 1 -8.53 -9.55 -13.10
N HIS A 2 -8.45 -10.25 -11.96
CA HIS A 2 -9.17 -9.90 -10.73
C HIS A 2 -8.15 -9.55 -9.63
N ILE A 3 -8.17 -8.31 -9.15
CA ILE A 3 -7.20 -7.77 -8.21
C ILE A 3 -7.89 -7.52 -6.86
N TYR A 4 -7.23 -7.95 -5.80
CA TYR A 4 -7.56 -7.59 -4.44
C TYR A 4 -6.67 -6.43 -3.99
N LEU A 5 -7.29 -5.34 -3.51
CA LEU A 5 -6.61 -4.20 -2.90
C LEU A 5 -7.01 -4.12 -1.43
N SER A 6 -6.03 -3.99 -0.55
CA SER A 6 -6.27 -3.75 0.86
C SER A 6 -5.18 -2.87 1.46
N GLY A 7 -5.50 -2.25 2.57
CA GLY A 7 -4.60 -1.33 3.25
C GLY A 7 -5.35 -0.24 3.97
N ASP A 8 -4.71 0.90 4.08
CA ASP A 8 -5.22 2.06 4.82
C ASP A 8 -5.91 3.12 3.92
N SER A 9 -5.92 4.37 4.39
CA SER A 9 -6.51 5.50 3.66
C SER A 9 -5.92 5.74 2.28
N LEU A 10 -4.66 5.38 2.05
CA LEU A 10 -4.00 5.58 0.74
C LEU A 10 -4.59 4.68 -0.35
N ILE A 11 -5.08 3.50 0.02
CA ILE A 11 -5.80 2.60 -0.91
C ILE A 11 -7.31 2.92 -0.96
N ALA A 12 -7.88 3.37 0.17
CA ALA A 12 -9.32 3.64 0.28
C ALA A 12 -9.76 5.00 -0.29
N ARG A 13 -8.81 5.90 -0.54
CA ARG A 13 -9.08 7.30 -0.81
C ARG A 13 -9.75 7.55 -2.16
N HIS A 14 -10.70 8.48 -2.20
CA HIS A 14 -11.46 8.84 -3.39
C HIS A 14 -10.87 10.00 -4.19
N GLU A 15 -10.25 11.00 -3.56
CA GLU A 15 -9.68 12.21 -4.20
C GLU A 15 -10.63 12.89 -5.22
N GLY A 16 -11.91 13.04 -4.84
CA GLY A 16 -12.93 13.65 -5.71
C GLY A 16 -13.62 12.67 -6.67
N TYR A 17 -13.17 11.43 -6.80
CA TYR A 17 -13.80 10.42 -7.62
C TYR A 17 -14.95 9.71 -6.87
N GLN A 18 -15.90 9.13 -7.61
CA GLN A 18 -17.00 8.34 -7.01
C GLN A 18 -16.53 7.03 -6.33
N LYS A 19 -15.41 6.48 -6.79
CA LYS A 19 -14.77 5.28 -6.25
C LYS A 19 -13.35 5.63 -5.82
N PRO A 20 -12.68 4.77 -5.03
CA PRO A 20 -11.28 4.98 -4.72
C PRO A 20 -10.48 5.28 -5.99
N ILE A 21 -9.68 6.34 -5.96
CA ILE A 21 -8.97 6.84 -7.14
C ILE A 21 -8.07 5.77 -7.76
N LEU A 22 -7.39 4.94 -6.94
CA LEU A 22 -6.57 3.85 -7.45
C LEU A 22 -7.39 2.82 -8.25
N ASN A 23 -8.62 2.55 -7.81
CA ASN A 23 -9.54 1.67 -8.56
C ASN A 23 -9.90 2.27 -9.92
N HIS A 24 -10.10 3.58 -9.98
CA HIS A 24 -10.43 4.30 -11.21
C HIS A 24 -9.27 4.24 -12.18
N LEU A 25 -8.08 4.65 -11.77
CA LEU A 25 -6.88 4.72 -12.60
C LEU A 25 -6.44 3.34 -13.13
N LEU A 26 -6.52 2.29 -12.32
CA LEU A 26 -6.23 0.93 -12.79
C LEU A 26 -7.22 0.46 -13.85
N LYS A 27 -8.49 0.86 -13.77
CA LYS A 27 -9.49 0.55 -14.80
C LYS A 27 -9.34 1.35 -16.07
N GLU A 28 -8.78 2.55 -16.01
CA GLU A 28 -8.41 3.32 -17.20
C GLU A 28 -7.29 2.65 -17.99
N LYS A 29 -6.35 1.98 -17.31
CA LYS A 29 -5.29 1.19 -17.99
C LYS A 29 -5.82 -0.08 -18.64
N ASP A 30 -6.75 -0.77 -18.00
CA ASP A 30 -7.40 -1.96 -18.54
C ASP A 30 -8.82 -2.08 -17.97
N ALA A 31 -9.83 -1.75 -18.80
CA ALA A 31 -11.23 -1.79 -18.42
C ALA A 31 -11.72 -3.19 -17.99
N SER A 32 -11.02 -4.27 -18.38
CA SER A 32 -11.35 -5.64 -18.03
C SER A 32 -10.99 -6.00 -16.58
N ILE A 33 -10.18 -5.18 -15.89
CA ILE A 33 -9.77 -5.41 -14.51
C ILE A 33 -10.99 -5.37 -13.58
N LYS A 34 -11.16 -6.44 -12.81
CA LYS A 34 -12.09 -6.49 -11.67
C LYS A 34 -11.32 -6.19 -10.40
N ILE A 35 -11.85 -5.30 -9.56
CA ILE A 35 -11.20 -4.88 -8.32
C ILE A 35 -12.12 -5.14 -7.13
N THR A 36 -11.60 -5.86 -6.14
CA THR A 36 -12.17 -5.94 -4.79
C THR A 36 -11.28 -5.12 -3.87
N ASN A 37 -11.80 -4.03 -3.32
CA ASN A 37 -11.06 -3.14 -2.43
C ASN A 37 -11.68 -3.21 -1.02
N THR A 38 -10.90 -3.67 -0.06
CA THR A 38 -11.28 -3.82 1.35
C THR A 38 -10.51 -2.88 2.27
N ALA A 39 -9.84 -1.89 1.72
CA ALA A 39 -9.03 -0.94 2.49
C ALA A 39 -9.87 -0.14 3.49
N VAL A 40 -9.31 0.12 4.66
CA VAL A 40 -9.97 0.84 5.76
C VAL A 40 -9.08 2.00 6.20
N PRO A 41 -9.56 3.26 6.09
CA PRO A 41 -8.79 4.41 6.54
C PRO A 41 -8.33 4.28 8.01
N GLY A 42 -7.06 4.61 8.26
CA GLY A 42 -6.50 4.61 9.62
C GLY A 42 -6.10 3.24 10.18
N ILE A 43 -6.35 2.15 9.47
CA ILE A 43 -6.02 0.79 9.93
C ILE A 43 -4.49 0.60 10.02
N ASN A 44 -4.04 -0.10 11.07
CA ASN A 44 -2.67 -0.58 11.22
C ASN A 44 -2.61 -2.12 11.05
N SER A 45 -1.42 -2.69 11.04
CA SER A 45 -1.21 -4.13 10.82
C SER A 45 -1.92 -5.01 11.86
N GLN A 46 -1.93 -4.60 13.12
CA GLN A 46 -2.60 -5.33 14.21
C GLN A 46 -4.11 -5.33 14.03
N GLN A 47 -4.70 -4.20 13.74
CA GLN A 47 -6.15 -4.07 13.47
C GLN A 47 -6.56 -4.83 12.22
N PHE A 48 -5.71 -4.86 11.19
CA PHE A 48 -5.94 -5.67 10.00
C PHE A 48 -6.01 -7.16 10.35
N LEU A 49 -5.07 -7.67 11.14
CA LEU A 49 -5.08 -9.07 11.61
C LEU A 49 -6.31 -9.41 12.45
N GLN A 50 -6.73 -8.53 13.34
CA GLN A 50 -7.95 -8.71 14.14
C GLN A 50 -9.21 -8.82 13.28
N GLN A 51 -9.22 -8.12 12.14
CA GLN A 51 -10.34 -8.10 11.21
C GLN A 51 -10.11 -8.96 9.95
N TYR A 52 -9.09 -9.83 9.95
CA TYR A 52 -8.68 -10.58 8.75
C TYR A 52 -9.82 -11.40 8.13
N ASN A 53 -10.70 -11.97 8.93
CA ASN A 53 -11.85 -12.74 8.42
C ASN A 53 -12.83 -11.89 7.61
N LYS A 54 -12.89 -10.57 7.87
CA LYS A 54 -13.74 -9.60 7.15
C LYS A 54 -12.99 -8.94 6.00
N LEU A 55 -11.75 -8.55 6.25
CA LEU A 55 -10.96 -7.72 5.33
C LEU A 55 -10.06 -8.53 4.42
N GLY A 56 -9.68 -9.75 4.80
CA GLY A 56 -8.79 -10.61 4.02
C GLY A 56 -9.44 -11.15 2.75
N PRO A 57 -8.63 -11.63 1.80
CA PRO A 57 -9.13 -12.13 0.53
C PRO A 57 -9.94 -13.43 0.73
N ASN A 58 -11.18 -13.45 0.24
CA ASN A 58 -12.15 -14.54 0.44
C ASN A 58 -12.51 -15.34 -0.81
N GLN A 59 -11.97 -14.97 -1.97
CA GLN A 59 -12.18 -15.63 -3.26
C GLN A 59 -10.86 -15.73 -4.03
N ASN A 60 -10.88 -16.22 -5.26
CA ASN A 60 -9.67 -16.28 -6.09
C ASN A 60 -9.37 -14.93 -6.71
N PHE A 61 -8.12 -14.50 -6.57
CA PHE A 61 -7.57 -13.29 -7.16
C PHE A 61 -6.31 -13.62 -7.95
N ASP A 62 -6.06 -12.88 -9.03
CA ASP A 62 -4.82 -12.98 -9.79
C ASP A 62 -3.67 -12.30 -9.04
N TYR A 63 -3.95 -11.16 -8.38
CA TYR A 63 -2.99 -10.43 -7.55
C TYR A 63 -3.64 -9.90 -6.27
N LEU A 64 -2.83 -9.86 -5.23
CA LEU A 64 -3.17 -9.29 -3.92
C LEU A 64 -2.18 -8.15 -3.62
N VAL A 65 -2.73 -6.96 -3.41
CA VAL A 65 -1.98 -5.75 -3.10
C VAL A 65 -2.31 -5.34 -1.68
N VAL A 66 -1.29 -5.23 -0.83
CA VAL A 66 -1.45 -4.87 0.59
C VAL A 66 -0.52 -3.72 0.94
N LEU A 67 -1.09 -2.58 1.34
CA LEU A 67 -0.37 -1.41 1.84
C LEU A 67 -0.65 -1.25 3.33
N LEU A 68 0.34 -1.52 4.16
CA LEU A 68 0.30 -1.34 5.62
C LEU A 68 1.62 -0.72 6.11
N GLY A 69 1.59 -0.14 7.30
CA GLY A 69 2.75 0.48 7.91
C GLY A 69 2.59 1.98 8.15
N THR A 70 1.84 2.70 7.32
CA THR A 70 1.61 4.15 7.44
C THR A 70 1.00 4.55 8.79
N ASN A 71 0.13 3.71 9.33
CA ASN A 71 -0.49 3.92 10.63
C ASN A 71 0.29 3.24 11.77
N ASP A 72 1.05 2.21 11.45
CA ASP A 72 1.93 1.52 12.41
C ASP A 72 3.08 2.40 12.88
N LEU A 73 3.66 3.19 11.97
CA LEU A 73 4.79 4.09 12.26
C LEU A 73 4.38 5.41 12.93
N ALA A 74 3.08 5.75 12.97
CA ALA A 74 2.60 7.01 13.53
C ALA A 74 2.80 7.08 15.05
N THR A 75 3.65 7.99 15.53
CA THR A 75 4.17 8.02 16.90
C THR A 75 3.11 8.10 18.00
N HIS A 76 1.92 8.66 17.72
CA HIS A 76 0.83 8.75 18.71
C HIS A 76 0.07 7.41 18.91
N LYS A 77 0.28 6.41 18.04
CA LYS A 77 -0.35 5.07 18.11
C LYS A 77 0.59 3.99 17.58
N GLN A 78 1.87 4.19 17.74
CA GLN A 78 2.92 3.40 17.11
C GLN A 78 2.86 1.92 17.52
N ILE A 79 2.93 1.05 16.55
CA ILE A 79 3.21 -0.37 16.74
C ILE A 79 4.73 -0.54 16.75
N SER A 80 5.31 -1.20 17.77
CA SER A 80 6.76 -1.42 17.81
C SER A 80 7.25 -2.17 16.57
N LEU A 81 8.51 -1.96 16.18
CA LEU A 81 9.11 -2.62 15.01
C LEU A 81 9.04 -4.14 15.12
N GLU A 82 9.29 -4.68 16.31
CA GLU A 82 9.18 -6.12 16.57
C GLU A 82 7.75 -6.63 16.34
N GLN A 83 6.75 -5.94 16.93
CA GLN A 83 5.35 -6.33 16.75
C GLN A 83 4.88 -6.13 15.31
N PHE A 84 5.35 -5.09 14.63
CA PHE A 84 5.04 -4.86 13.21
C PHE A 84 5.58 -6.01 12.35
N LYS A 85 6.83 -6.43 12.58
CA LYS A 85 7.42 -7.58 11.89
C LYS A 85 6.61 -8.86 12.11
N ILE A 86 6.22 -9.13 13.36
CA ILE A 86 5.36 -10.29 13.71
C ILE A 86 4.02 -10.20 12.95
N ASN A 87 3.39 -9.03 12.94
CA ASN A 87 2.10 -8.84 12.26
C ASN A 87 2.22 -9.05 10.75
N ILE A 88 3.25 -8.50 10.10
CA ILE A 88 3.47 -8.66 8.66
C ILE A 88 3.74 -10.13 8.32
N ASN A 89 4.55 -10.81 9.10
CA ASN A 89 4.83 -12.24 8.93
C ASN A 89 3.56 -13.09 9.02
N GLU A 90 2.69 -12.85 10.01
CA GLU A 90 1.41 -13.53 10.16
C GLU A 90 0.46 -13.24 8.98
N ILE A 91 0.42 -11.98 8.48
CA ILE A 91 -0.37 -11.63 7.29
C ILE A 91 0.12 -12.41 6.08
N ILE A 92 1.43 -12.40 5.81
CA ILE A 92 2.04 -13.14 4.69
C ILE A 92 1.71 -14.63 4.80
N THR A 93 1.91 -15.22 5.98
CA THR A 93 1.64 -16.64 6.22
C THR A 93 0.18 -17.01 5.93
N ARG A 94 -0.77 -16.15 6.31
CA ARG A 94 -2.20 -16.36 5.99
C ARG A 94 -2.48 -16.27 4.50
N LEU A 95 -1.86 -15.32 3.81
CA LEU A 95 -2.04 -15.17 2.35
C LEU A 95 -1.46 -16.37 1.60
N LEU A 96 -0.27 -16.84 1.99
CA LEU A 96 0.41 -17.97 1.36
C LEU A 96 -0.31 -19.31 1.55
N LYS A 97 -1.29 -19.42 2.47
CA LYS A 97 -2.16 -20.62 2.56
C LYS A 97 -3.02 -20.83 1.31
N LYS A 98 -3.24 -19.79 0.53
CA LYS A 98 -4.18 -19.84 -0.62
C LYS A 98 -3.58 -19.32 -1.93
N TYR A 99 -2.58 -18.45 -1.86
CA TYR A 99 -2.02 -17.75 -3.01
C TYR A 99 -0.53 -18.04 -3.18
N HIS A 100 -0.05 -18.05 -4.40
CA HIS A 100 1.38 -18.16 -4.68
C HIS A 100 2.09 -16.86 -4.31
N SER A 101 3.35 -16.95 -3.90
CA SER A 101 4.16 -15.79 -3.47
C SER A 101 4.18 -14.68 -4.52
N GLN A 102 4.30 -15.01 -5.81
CA GLN A 102 4.35 -14.04 -6.91
C GLN A 102 3.01 -13.35 -7.21
N GLN A 103 1.91 -13.78 -6.60
CA GLN A 103 0.63 -13.08 -6.66
C GLN A 103 0.49 -12.02 -5.57
N ILE A 104 1.36 -12.02 -4.56
CA ILE A 104 1.31 -11.13 -3.40
C ILE A 104 2.28 -9.98 -3.60
N ILE A 105 1.77 -8.76 -3.49
CA ILE A 105 2.52 -7.51 -3.61
C ILE A 105 2.35 -6.73 -2.31
N LEU A 106 3.44 -6.56 -1.57
CA LEU A 106 3.44 -5.65 -0.43
C LEU A 106 3.95 -4.28 -0.85
N ILE A 107 3.31 -3.25 -0.32
CA ILE A 107 3.63 -1.86 -0.64
C ILE A 107 4.08 -1.15 0.62
N SER A 108 5.21 -0.44 0.54
CA SER A 108 5.70 0.36 1.64
C SER A 108 4.88 1.64 1.86
N PRO A 109 4.92 2.24 3.07
CA PRO A 109 4.47 3.60 3.27
C PRO A 109 5.18 4.59 2.32
N PRO A 110 4.50 5.69 1.92
CA PRO A 110 5.06 6.75 1.09
C PRO A 110 5.99 7.67 1.89
N PRO A 111 6.76 8.54 1.21
CA PRO A 111 7.39 9.69 1.88
C PRO A 111 6.32 10.61 2.48
N VAL A 112 6.73 11.41 3.46
CA VAL A 112 5.87 12.42 4.10
C VAL A 112 6.50 13.81 4.02
N ASP A 113 5.67 14.86 3.99
CA ASP A 113 6.11 16.22 4.22
C ASP A 113 6.20 16.48 5.74
N GLU A 114 7.41 16.42 6.29
CA GLU A 114 7.65 16.58 7.73
C GLU A 114 7.31 17.98 8.26
N ASN A 115 7.13 18.98 7.39
CA ASN A 115 6.65 20.30 7.80
C ASN A 115 5.15 20.28 8.14
N LYS A 116 4.40 19.32 7.60
CA LYS A 116 2.95 19.16 7.82
C LYS A 116 2.62 17.98 8.72
N GLN A 117 3.46 16.94 8.73
CA GLN A 117 3.24 15.71 9.51
C GLN A 117 3.84 15.79 10.91
N GLN A 118 3.00 15.77 11.95
CA GLN A 118 3.42 15.80 13.34
C GLN A 118 3.84 14.44 13.90
N PHE A 119 3.29 13.35 13.35
CA PHE A 119 3.40 12.00 13.91
C PHE A 119 4.16 11.02 13.02
N ARG A 120 4.68 11.47 11.90
CA ARG A 120 5.40 10.63 10.94
C ARG A 120 6.65 11.36 10.46
N THR A 121 7.75 10.61 10.35
CA THR A 121 9.00 11.11 9.76
C THR A 121 9.45 10.18 8.65
N ASN A 122 10.22 10.69 7.69
CA ASN A 122 10.79 9.89 6.64
C ASN A 122 11.77 8.83 7.17
N HIS A 123 12.41 9.10 8.29
CA HIS A 123 13.22 8.11 9.01
C HIS A 123 12.38 6.90 9.45
N LEU A 124 11.23 7.14 10.07
CA LEU A 124 10.30 6.06 10.45
C LEU A 124 9.75 5.33 9.22
N VAL A 125 9.38 6.07 8.16
CA VAL A 125 8.92 5.47 6.90
C VAL A 125 9.96 4.48 6.37
N LEU A 126 11.22 4.87 6.27
CA LEU A 126 12.30 4.00 5.79
C LEU A 126 12.52 2.79 6.72
N THR A 127 12.44 3.00 8.04
CA THR A 127 12.63 1.92 9.03
C THR A 127 11.56 0.84 8.91
N TYR A 128 10.27 1.23 8.80
CA TYR A 128 9.17 0.26 8.62
C TYR A 128 9.17 -0.36 7.22
N SER A 129 9.52 0.42 6.18
CA SER A 129 9.64 -0.08 4.81
C SER A 129 10.70 -1.17 4.68
N LYS A 130 11.82 -1.04 5.40
CA LYS A 130 12.89 -2.04 5.41
C LYS A 130 12.39 -3.40 5.92
N ILE A 131 11.54 -3.42 6.95
CA ILE A 131 10.93 -4.68 7.45
C ILE A 131 10.08 -5.32 6.34
N LEU A 132 9.23 -4.53 5.65
CA LEU A 132 8.41 -5.05 4.54
C LEU A 132 9.27 -5.63 3.41
N GLU A 133 10.34 -4.94 3.04
CA GLU A 133 11.28 -5.39 2.01
C GLU A 133 11.98 -6.70 2.40
N GLU A 134 12.51 -6.77 3.63
CA GLU A 134 13.14 -7.99 4.17
C GLU A 134 12.19 -9.19 4.18
N GLU A 135 10.93 -8.99 4.59
CA GLU A 135 9.94 -10.06 4.57
C GLU A 135 9.55 -10.45 3.13
N CYS A 136 9.46 -9.49 2.20
CA CYS A 136 9.23 -9.81 0.79
C CYS A 136 10.35 -10.66 0.19
N VAL A 137 11.60 -10.34 0.50
CA VAL A 137 12.76 -11.16 0.07
C VAL A 137 12.68 -12.55 0.69
N ALA A 138 12.43 -12.66 2.00
CA ALA A 138 12.38 -13.93 2.71
C ALA A 138 11.30 -14.88 2.18
N TYR A 139 10.16 -14.36 1.77
CA TYR A 139 9.03 -15.15 1.24
C TYR A 139 8.91 -15.15 -0.29
N ASN A 140 9.87 -14.53 -1.00
CA ASN A 140 9.86 -14.39 -2.45
C ASN A 140 8.56 -13.72 -2.97
N LEU A 141 8.12 -12.64 -2.31
CA LEU A 141 6.98 -11.83 -2.70
C LEU A 141 7.43 -10.67 -3.60
N LYS A 142 6.48 -10.05 -4.30
CA LYS A 142 6.72 -8.77 -4.97
C LYS A 142 6.67 -7.62 -3.95
N PHE A 143 7.54 -6.63 -4.13
CA PHE A 143 7.62 -5.44 -3.30
C PHE A 143 7.59 -4.17 -4.14
N LEU A 144 6.83 -3.16 -3.70
CA LEU A 144 6.81 -1.83 -4.29
C LEU A 144 7.08 -0.78 -3.19
N SER A 145 8.23 -0.13 -3.27
CA SER A 145 8.56 0.98 -2.37
C SER A 145 7.90 2.27 -2.87
N LEU A 146 6.80 2.70 -2.25
CA LEU A 146 6.23 4.02 -2.54
C LEU A 146 7.17 5.15 -2.15
N TYR A 147 7.98 4.95 -1.10
CA TYR A 147 8.98 5.93 -0.74
C TYR A 147 9.94 6.22 -1.89
N GLN A 148 10.56 5.18 -2.46
CA GLN A 148 11.49 5.33 -3.57
C GLN A 148 10.77 5.79 -4.84
N LEU A 149 9.62 5.21 -5.14
CA LEU A 149 8.82 5.54 -6.32
C LEU A 149 8.52 7.04 -6.41
N LEU A 150 8.07 7.65 -5.31
CA LEU A 150 7.71 9.07 -5.29
C LEU A 150 8.91 10.00 -5.08
N SER A 151 9.94 9.54 -4.34
CA SER A 151 11.15 10.36 -4.10
C SER A 151 12.05 10.47 -5.32
N ASN A 152 11.96 9.53 -6.27
CA ASN A 152 12.77 9.52 -7.49
C ASN A 152 12.12 10.27 -8.66
N GLN A 153 10.98 10.94 -8.44
CA GLN A 153 10.34 11.75 -9.48
C GLN A 153 11.06 13.09 -9.64
N GLU A 154 10.97 13.67 -10.83
CA GLU A 154 11.46 15.04 -11.09
C GLU A 154 10.64 16.10 -10.32
N VAL A 155 9.36 15.79 -10.04
CA VAL A 155 8.47 16.63 -9.27
C VAL A 155 8.77 16.49 -7.78
N PRO A 156 8.89 17.60 -7.02
CA PRO A 156 9.13 17.52 -5.58
C PRO A 156 8.06 16.70 -4.85
N VAL A 157 8.47 15.86 -3.90
CA VAL A 157 7.56 15.04 -3.07
C VAL A 157 6.46 15.89 -2.43
N THR A 158 6.79 17.07 -1.91
CA THR A 158 5.82 17.97 -1.29
C THR A 158 4.69 18.39 -2.24
N GLN A 159 4.95 18.47 -3.54
CA GLN A 159 3.93 18.75 -4.56
C GLN A 159 3.11 17.48 -4.87
N LEU A 160 3.72 16.30 -4.92
CA LEU A 160 3.03 15.03 -5.12
C LEU A 160 2.07 14.70 -3.98
N LEU A 161 2.38 15.16 -2.76
CA LEU A 161 1.56 15.00 -1.56
C LEU A 161 0.48 16.08 -1.39
N GLN A 162 0.26 16.94 -2.40
CA GLN A 162 -0.83 17.91 -2.39
C GLN A 162 -2.09 17.29 -2.99
N GLY A 163 -2.84 16.60 -2.15
CA GLY A 163 -4.18 16.09 -2.43
C GLY A 163 -5.27 17.01 -1.87
N THR A 164 -6.50 16.53 -1.86
CA THR A 164 -7.64 17.28 -1.29
C THR A 164 -7.47 17.58 0.20
N LEU A 165 -6.66 16.79 0.95
CA LEU A 165 -6.36 17.04 2.37
C LEU A 165 -5.17 17.96 2.59
N ASP A 166 -4.24 18.02 1.68
CA ASP A 166 -2.98 18.80 1.78
C ASP A 166 -2.30 18.68 3.17
N ASP A 167 -2.27 17.46 3.71
CA ASP A 167 -1.78 17.17 5.06
C ASP A 167 -0.34 16.61 5.09
N GLY A 168 0.32 16.58 3.94
CA GLY A 168 1.69 16.09 3.80
C GLY A 168 1.83 14.55 3.86
N LEU A 169 0.72 13.83 3.72
CA LEU A 169 0.69 12.36 3.65
C LEU A 169 -0.14 11.86 2.46
N HIS A 170 -1.37 12.38 2.32
CA HIS A 170 -2.29 11.92 1.31
C HIS A 170 -1.95 12.53 -0.05
N PHE A 171 -1.96 11.68 -1.08
CA PHE A 171 -1.50 12.05 -2.42
C PHE A 171 -2.48 12.96 -3.15
N GLY A 172 -1.92 13.76 -4.08
CA GLY A 172 -2.66 14.30 -5.21
C GLY A 172 -2.78 13.28 -6.35
N GLU A 173 -3.59 13.61 -7.35
CA GLU A 173 -3.88 12.75 -8.51
C GLU A 173 -2.61 12.32 -9.26
N SER A 174 -1.61 13.22 -9.41
CA SER A 174 -0.34 12.91 -10.08
C SER A 174 0.40 11.76 -9.39
N ALA A 175 0.45 11.75 -8.06
CA ALA A 175 1.10 10.65 -7.33
C ALA A 175 0.31 9.34 -7.43
N TYR A 176 -1.02 9.40 -7.45
CA TYR A 176 -1.84 8.22 -7.71
C TYR A 176 -1.66 7.67 -9.13
N THR A 177 -1.46 8.54 -10.12
CA THR A 177 -1.14 8.13 -11.50
C THR A 177 0.18 7.36 -11.53
N ILE A 178 1.24 7.93 -10.95
CA ILE A 178 2.56 7.27 -10.83
C ILE A 178 2.44 5.93 -10.10
N PHE A 179 1.69 5.88 -9.00
CA PHE A 179 1.46 4.65 -8.24
C PHE A 179 0.71 3.60 -9.05
N SER A 180 -0.34 4.01 -9.77
CA SER A 180 -1.12 3.08 -10.60
C SER A 180 -0.33 2.54 -11.79
N ASP A 181 0.58 3.35 -12.37
CA ASP A 181 1.48 2.93 -13.44
C ASP A 181 2.43 1.83 -12.95
N ALA A 182 3.16 2.11 -11.87
CA ALA A 182 4.09 1.15 -11.29
C ALA A 182 3.40 -0.15 -10.84
N LEU A 183 2.20 -0.04 -10.30
CA LEU A 183 1.44 -1.21 -9.88
C LEU A 183 0.95 -2.03 -11.08
N TYR A 184 0.50 -1.38 -12.15
CA TYR A 184 0.06 -2.05 -13.36
C TYR A 184 1.22 -2.79 -14.06
N GLU A 185 2.41 -2.21 -14.10
CA GLU A 185 3.62 -2.88 -14.60
C GLU A 185 3.88 -4.20 -13.86
N LEU A 186 3.77 -4.21 -12.51
CA LEU A 186 3.94 -5.44 -11.73
C LEU A 186 2.92 -6.54 -12.06
N PHE A 187 1.75 -6.18 -12.61
CA PHE A 187 0.74 -7.15 -13.03
C PHE A 187 1.02 -7.73 -14.42
N VAL A 188 1.65 -6.97 -15.31
CA VAL A 188 1.86 -7.39 -16.70
C VAL A 188 3.22 -8.05 -16.93
N ASP A 189 4.27 -7.64 -16.22
CA ASP A 189 5.61 -8.23 -16.33
C ASP A 189 5.65 -9.71 -15.95
N ALA A 190 4.71 -10.17 -15.13
CA ALA A 190 4.58 -11.59 -14.78
C ALA A 190 4.02 -12.49 -15.91
N LYS A 191 3.63 -11.89 -17.05
CA LYS A 191 3.09 -12.61 -18.23
C LYS A 191 4.10 -12.79 -19.35
N SER A 192 5.32 -12.22 -19.20
CA SER A 192 6.46 -12.38 -20.11
C SER A 192 7.33 -13.54 -19.66
#